data_19f08fbddd4f289bfc56a5cf6e4a6027
#
_entry.id   19f08fbddd4f289bfc56a5cf6e4a6027
#
_cell.length_a   1.000
_cell.length_b   1.000
_cell.length_c   1.000
_cell.angle_alpha   90.00
_cell.angle_beta   90.00
_cell.angle_gamma   90.00
#
_symmetry.space_group_name_H-M   'P 1'
#
loop_
_entity.id
_entity.type
_entity.pdbx_description
1 polymer ?
#
loop_
_entity_poly.entity_id
_entity_poly.type
_entity_poly.pdbx_seq_one_letter_code
_entity_poly.pdbx_strand_id
1 'polypeptide(L)'
;MQVTPYTEDLEAAVQSFNRRLHAKGETDWRFPESHRPQFPKVDGRVPFQEFFLAVHAGAVRGGYLLTHNQFALRGEEVAIACGPQFNMSEGLIDRNYAMVGVIQAQDALRRQPLMYALGMGGLDVPLTKLLVAMEWVAFPVPFYFRVLSSSHFFGNITYLRKDPRKRIAMDFLHYSGLGYLGVRVAQTRLRPIRNRHRRIVVDSFGTWADEIWEKCRFQYSLVGMRNSSTLNVFYPPRESRVVRLRVSTDAHDIGWAVVLDSQMRGHRQFGNMRVGSIVDCLAAPEDAVHVVNCATEFLQQRGVDILVTNQASSDWCGALAANGYLKGPSNFILALSPQLVHRLLPLKHHAAHIHMNRGDGDGPIHL
;
A
#
# COMPACT_ATOMS: atom_id res chain seq x y z
N MET A 1 3.29 30.03 13.68
CA MET A 1 3.79 28.78 13.06
C MET A 1 3.67 28.95 11.56
N GLN A 2 4.73 28.62 10.82
CA GLN A 2 4.79 28.72 9.36
C GLN A 2 5.10 27.32 8.79
N VAL A 3 4.48 26.96 7.65
CA VAL A 3 4.84 25.75 6.90
C VAL A 3 5.68 26.16 5.69
N THR A 4 6.86 25.57 5.57
CA THR A 4 7.85 25.88 4.52
C THR A 4 8.34 24.61 3.84
N PRO A 5 8.81 24.67 2.58
CA PRO A 5 9.53 23.55 1.96
C PRO A 5 10.75 23.15 2.80
N TYR A 6 11.06 21.86 2.78
CA TYR A 6 12.25 21.34 3.44
C TYR A 6 13.48 21.56 2.55
N THR A 7 14.40 22.34 3.03
CA THR A 7 15.66 22.72 2.36
C THR A 7 16.87 22.26 3.16
N GLU A 8 18.03 22.24 2.55
CA GLU A 8 19.28 21.73 3.14
C GLU A 8 19.65 22.38 4.49
N ASP A 9 19.42 23.70 4.60
CA ASP A 9 19.68 24.47 5.81
C ASP A 9 18.83 24.06 7.02
N LEU A 10 17.71 23.36 6.80
CA LEU A 10 16.82 22.85 7.84
C LEU A 10 17.15 21.40 8.31
N GLU A 11 18.12 20.71 7.70
CA GLU A 11 18.45 19.32 8.05
C GLU A 11 18.87 19.18 9.53
N ALA A 12 19.69 20.08 10.05
CA ALA A 12 20.09 20.08 11.46
C ALA A 12 18.88 20.29 12.41
N ALA A 13 17.92 21.12 12.02
CA ALA A 13 16.70 21.36 12.77
C ALA A 13 15.79 20.11 12.78
N VAL A 14 15.70 19.37 11.65
CA VAL A 14 14.97 18.10 11.55
C VAL A 14 15.62 17.02 12.44
N GLN A 15 16.94 16.89 12.42
CA GLN A 15 17.65 15.96 13.33
C GLN A 15 17.36 16.28 14.79
N SER A 16 17.32 17.56 15.16
CA SER A 16 16.95 17.99 16.50
C SER A 16 15.51 17.64 16.85
N PHE A 17 14.56 17.80 15.90
CA PHE A 17 13.17 17.39 16.04
C PHE A 17 13.05 15.88 16.26
N ASN A 18 13.71 15.06 15.45
CA ASN A 18 13.72 13.60 15.61
C ASN A 18 14.26 13.17 16.97
N ARG A 19 15.33 13.80 17.46
CA ARG A 19 15.87 13.54 18.80
C ARG A 19 14.85 13.84 19.90
N ARG A 20 14.10 14.94 19.81
CA ARG A 20 13.06 15.28 20.80
C ARG A 20 11.93 14.26 20.82
N LEU A 21 11.45 13.83 19.64
CA LEU A 21 10.42 12.79 19.54
C LEU A 21 10.90 11.47 20.14
N HIS A 22 12.11 11.05 19.81
CA HIS A 22 12.66 9.79 20.29
C HIS A 22 12.93 9.79 21.80
N ALA A 23 13.42 10.90 22.34
CA ALA A 23 13.75 11.02 23.77
C ALA A 23 12.52 10.82 24.69
N LYS A 24 11.31 11.06 24.19
CA LYS A 24 10.05 10.83 24.92
C LYS A 24 9.39 9.47 24.65
N GLY A 25 9.99 8.62 23.80
CA GLY A 25 9.57 7.23 23.58
C GLY A 25 8.21 7.04 22.88
N GLU A 26 7.65 8.11 22.32
CA GLU A 26 6.29 8.09 21.74
C GLU A 26 6.23 7.45 20.34
N THR A 27 7.36 7.36 19.65
CA THR A 27 7.43 6.77 18.31
C THR A 27 8.84 6.36 17.91
N ASP A 28 8.95 5.21 17.22
CA ASP A 28 10.16 4.79 16.52
C ASP A 28 10.29 5.45 15.14
N TRP A 29 9.24 6.15 14.68
CA TRP A 29 9.22 6.85 13.40
C TRP A 29 10.08 8.10 13.45
N ARG A 30 10.84 8.33 12.37
CA ARG A 30 11.65 9.52 12.18
C ARG A 30 11.25 10.22 10.91
N PHE A 31 11.21 11.54 10.92
CA PHE A 31 11.10 12.31 9.70
C PHE A 31 12.42 12.18 8.92
N PRO A 32 12.40 12.13 7.57
CA PRO A 32 13.61 12.04 6.77
C PRO A 32 14.64 13.12 7.13
N GLU A 33 15.87 12.70 7.45
CA GLU A 33 16.94 13.63 7.86
C GLU A 33 17.60 14.34 6.68
N SER A 34 17.39 13.82 5.45
CA SER A 34 17.79 14.49 4.22
C SER A 34 16.59 15.15 3.54
N HIS A 35 16.77 16.37 3.06
CA HIS A 35 15.78 17.10 2.27
C HIS A 35 15.55 16.48 0.88
N ARG A 36 16.36 15.51 0.46
CA ARG A 36 16.27 14.87 -0.87
C ARG A 36 15.24 13.75 -0.86
N PRO A 37 14.13 13.90 -1.61
CA PRO A 37 13.11 12.87 -1.70
C PRO A 37 13.57 11.68 -2.55
N GLN A 38 12.91 10.53 -2.34
CA GLN A 38 13.13 9.33 -3.16
C GLN A 38 12.76 9.57 -4.63
N PHE A 39 11.70 10.34 -4.88
CA PHE A 39 11.25 10.74 -6.21
C PHE A 39 11.44 12.26 -6.34
N PRO A 40 12.60 12.73 -6.81
CA PRO A 40 12.85 14.14 -6.96
C PRO A 40 11.95 14.74 -8.05
N LYS A 41 11.54 16.00 -7.86
CA LYS A 41 10.81 16.76 -8.86
C LYS A 41 11.74 17.06 -10.03
N VAL A 42 11.46 16.46 -11.17
CA VAL A 42 12.14 16.71 -12.45
C VAL A 42 11.07 17.13 -13.44
N ASP A 43 11.34 18.14 -14.26
CA ASP A 43 10.37 18.68 -15.21
C ASP A 43 9.76 17.58 -16.09
N GLY A 44 8.44 17.61 -16.17
CA GLY A 44 7.65 16.64 -16.92
C GLY A 44 7.59 15.21 -16.35
N ARG A 45 8.18 14.96 -15.16
CA ARG A 45 8.12 13.64 -14.53
C ARG A 45 7.11 13.57 -13.39
N VAL A 46 6.30 12.53 -13.40
CA VAL A 46 5.52 12.02 -12.28
C VAL A 46 5.83 10.52 -12.11
N PRO A 47 5.87 9.98 -10.89
CA PRO A 47 5.63 10.64 -9.62
C PRO A 47 6.81 11.50 -9.15
N PHE A 48 6.52 12.47 -8.26
CA PHE A 48 7.53 13.21 -7.53
C PHE A 48 7.08 13.47 -6.08
N GLN A 49 8.04 13.80 -5.21
CA GLN A 49 7.78 14.03 -3.79
C GLN A 49 8.26 15.42 -3.36
N GLU A 50 7.50 16.02 -2.43
CA GLU A 50 7.84 17.28 -1.80
C GLU A 50 7.71 17.15 -0.28
N PHE A 51 8.72 17.59 0.45
CA PHE A 51 8.72 17.64 1.92
C PHE A 51 8.40 19.05 2.40
N PHE A 52 7.60 19.12 3.46
CA PHE A 52 7.23 20.38 4.12
C PHE A 52 7.44 20.27 5.63
N LEU A 53 7.90 21.36 6.24
CA LEU A 53 8.17 21.44 7.67
C LEU A 53 7.34 22.56 8.31
N ALA A 54 6.74 22.25 9.46
CA ALA A 54 6.11 23.25 10.33
C ALA A 54 7.17 23.81 11.28
N VAL A 55 7.48 25.10 11.12
CA VAL A 55 8.52 25.81 11.88
C VAL A 55 7.89 26.85 12.81
N HIS A 56 8.37 26.90 14.06
CA HIS A 56 7.98 27.90 15.05
C HIS A 56 9.18 28.30 15.89
N ALA A 57 9.44 29.62 15.98
CA ALA A 57 10.57 30.19 16.70
C ALA A 57 11.92 29.55 16.34
N GLY A 58 12.18 29.36 15.05
CA GLY A 58 13.42 28.77 14.52
C GLY A 58 13.55 27.25 14.72
N ALA A 59 12.56 26.57 15.31
CA ALA A 59 12.59 25.13 15.55
C ALA A 59 11.54 24.39 14.71
N VAL A 60 11.91 23.24 14.15
CA VAL A 60 10.97 22.33 13.48
C VAL A 60 10.07 21.68 14.54
N ARG A 61 8.77 21.77 14.36
CA ARG A 61 7.72 21.24 15.24
C ARG A 61 6.92 20.10 14.59
N GLY A 62 7.15 19.87 13.31
CA GLY A 62 6.55 18.78 12.58
C GLY A 62 6.93 18.83 11.10
N GLY A 63 6.51 17.80 10.35
CA GLY A 63 6.73 17.72 8.92
C GLY A 63 5.78 16.73 8.27
N TYR A 64 5.59 16.86 6.97
CA TYR A 64 4.82 15.92 6.15
C TYR A 64 5.40 15.84 4.74
N LEU A 65 5.00 14.77 4.03
CA LEU A 65 5.38 14.47 2.65
C LEU A 65 4.13 14.45 1.78
N LEU A 66 4.22 15.01 0.58
CA LEU A 66 3.29 14.78 -0.52
C LEU A 66 3.97 13.97 -1.62
N THR A 67 3.35 12.87 -2.02
CA THR A 67 3.75 12.13 -3.23
C THR A 67 2.73 12.44 -4.32
N HIS A 68 3.14 13.23 -5.29
CA HIS A 68 2.32 13.63 -6.44
C HIS A 68 2.38 12.56 -7.52
N ASN A 69 1.21 12.22 -8.07
CA ASN A 69 1.09 11.29 -9.19
C ASN A 69 -0.09 11.68 -10.09
N GLN A 70 -0.13 11.14 -11.30
CA GLN A 70 -1.30 11.20 -12.17
C GLN A 70 -2.21 10.01 -11.91
N PHE A 71 -3.50 10.23 -12.01
CA PHE A 71 -4.54 9.23 -11.89
C PHE A 71 -5.51 9.33 -13.06
N ALA A 72 -6.09 8.22 -13.44
CA ALA A 72 -7.33 8.24 -14.20
C ALA A 72 -8.50 8.27 -13.22
N LEU A 73 -9.26 9.34 -13.25
CA LEU A 73 -10.50 9.54 -12.53
C LEU A 73 -11.65 9.45 -13.53
N ARG A 74 -12.33 8.30 -13.58
CA ARG A 74 -13.36 8.01 -14.60
C ARG A 74 -12.83 8.20 -16.02
N GLY A 75 -11.58 7.82 -16.27
CA GLY A 75 -10.88 7.94 -17.55
C GLY A 75 -10.19 9.28 -17.80
N GLU A 76 -10.51 10.35 -17.06
CA GLU A 76 -9.83 11.65 -17.16
C GLU A 76 -8.53 11.63 -16.36
N GLU A 77 -7.46 12.15 -16.94
CA GLU A 77 -6.19 12.30 -16.23
C GLU A 77 -6.23 13.49 -15.28
N VAL A 78 -5.93 13.22 -14.01
CA VAL A 78 -5.99 14.21 -12.93
C VAL A 78 -4.77 14.04 -12.02
N ALA A 79 -4.14 15.15 -11.66
CA ALA A 79 -3.09 15.16 -10.66
C ALA A 79 -3.68 14.97 -9.25
N ILE A 80 -3.23 13.92 -8.55
CA ILE A 80 -3.66 13.62 -7.18
C ILE A 80 -2.40 13.36 -6.34
N ALA A 81 -2.40 13.79 -5.08
CA ALA A 81 -1.30 13.48 -4.18
C ALA A 81 -1.69 12.45 -3.12
N CYS A 82 -0.80 11.52 -2.84
CA CYS A 82 -0.82 10.75 -1.60
C CYS A 82 -0.23 11.61 -0.48
N GLY A 83 -0.98 11.79 0.58
CA GLY A 83 -0.55 12.57 1.72
C GLY A 83 -1.67 12.76 2.76
N PRO A 84 -1.37 13.33 3.88
CA PRO A 84 -0.01 13.63 4.37
C PRO A 84 0.72 12.37 4.83
N GLN A 85 1.69 11.93 4.07
CA GLN A 85 2.59 10.85 4.47
C GLN A 85 3.61 11.39 5.48
N PHE A 86 4.12 10.54 6.36
CA PHE A 86 5.03 10.94 7.44
C PHE A 86 4.55 12.18 8.20
N ASN A 87 3.21 12.34 8.38
CA ASN A 87 2.68 13.44 9.17
C ASN A 87 3.13 13.30 10.63
N MET A 88 4.25 13.90 10.94
CA MET A 88 4.86 13.89 12.27
C MET A 88 4.70 15.24 12.93
N SER A 89 4.28 15.22 14.18
CA SER A 89 3.96 16.43 14.94
C SER A 89 4.52 16.33 16.35
N GLU A 90 5.15 17.41 16.83
CA GLU A 90 5.57 17.52 18.24
C GLU A 90 4.38 17.52 19.21
N GLY A 91 3.15 17.71 18.70
CA GLY A 91 1.91 17.52 19.46
C GLY A 91 1.71 16.12 20.04
N LEU A 92 2.41 15.11 19.53
CA LEU A 92 2.46 13.76 20.12
C LEU A 92 3.10 13.75 21.52
N ILE A 93 4.05 14.66 21.77
CA ILE A 93 4.87 14.70 22.98
C ILE A 93 4.70 15.98 23.81
N ASP A 94 4.13 17.04 23.24
CA ASP A 94 3.89 18.32 23.89
C ASP A 94 2.56 18.93 23.45
N ARG A 95 1.63 19.07 24.40
CA ARG A 95 0.27 19.60 24.16
C ARG A 95 0.26 21.04 23.63
N ASN A 96 1.29 21.84 23.87
CA ASN A 96 1.41 23.19 23.31
C ASN A 96 1.49 23.16 21.77
N TYR A 97 1.87 22.02 21.19
CA TYR A 97 1.97 21.81 19.75
C TYR A 97 0.86 20.88 19.19
N ALA A 98 -0.22 20.64 19.95
CA ALA A 98 -1.32 19.73 19.53
C ALA A 98 -1.91 20.11 18.16
N MET A 99 -1.92 21.42 17.82
CA MET A 99 -2.48 21.90 16.55
C MET A 99 -1.53 21.75 15.33
N VAL A 100 -0.29 21.31 15.53
CA VAL A 100 0.67 21.19 14.41
C VAL A 100 0.18 20.24 13.34
N GLY A 101 -0.36 19.07 13.72
CA GLY A 101 -0.92 18.11 12.77
C GLY A 101 -2.09 18.66 11.96
N VAL A 102 -2.95 19.48 12.58
CA VAL A 102 -4.07 20.18 11.91
C VAL A 102 -3.53 21.17 10.89
N ILE A 103 -2.57 22.01 11.29
CA ILE A 103 -1.94 23.02 10.43
C ILE A 103 -1.30 22.35 9.20
N GLN A 104 -0.60 21.25 9.39
CA GLN A 104 0.02 20.47 8.32
C GLN A 104 -1.03 19.90 7.35
N ALA A 105 -2.09 19.29 7.86
CA ALA A 105 -3.16 18.73 7.03
C ALA A 105 -3.90 19.82 6.23
N GLN A 106 -4.16 20.99 6.84
CA GLN A 106 -4.74 22.13 6.14
C GLN A 106 -3.81 22.72 5.09
N ASP A 107 -2.51 22.80 5.36
CA ASP A 107 -1.53 23.29 4.40
C ASP A 107 -1.41 22.33 3.20
N ALA A 108 -1.38 21.03 3.45
CA ALA A 108 -1.39 20.01 2.42
C ALA A 108 -2.61 20.12 1.49
N LEU A 109 -3.83 20.27 2.05
CA LEU A 109 -5.06 20.47 1.27
C LEU A 109 -5.08 21.75 0.46
N ARG A 110 -4.46 22.84 0.96
CA ARG A 110 -4.34 24.08 0.19
C ARG A 110 -3.39 23.94 -1.01
N ARG A 111 -2.32 23.15 -0.86
CA ARG A 111 -1.35 22.88 -1.94
C ARG A 111 -1.92 21.95 -3.00
N GLN A 112 -2.61 20.89 -2.55
CA GLN A 112 -3.22 19.90 -3.41
C GLN A 112 -4.59 19.48 -2.85
N PRO A 113 -5.69 20.00 -3.41
CA PRO A 113 -7.04 19.69 -2.92
C PRO A 113 -7.47 18.25 -3.21
N LEU A 114 -6.99 17.65 -4.31
CA LEU A 114 -7.28 16.28 -4.66
C LEU A 114 -6.24 15.36 -4.04
N MET A 115 -6.58 14.78 -2.89
CA MET A 115 -5.67 13.95 -2.12
C MET A 115 -6.32 12.65 -1.66
N TYR A 116 -5.49 11.64 -1.46
CA TYR A 116 -5.82 10.47 -0.67
C TYR A 116 -4.74 10.21 0.39
N ALA A 117 -5.10 9.46 1.42
CA ALA A 117 -4.15 8.87 2.35
C ALA A 117 -4.40 7.36 2.40
N LEU A 118 -3.34 6.56 2.43
CA LEU A 118 -3.44 5.10 2.37
C LEU A 118 -2.47 4.46 3.36
N GLY A 119 -2.96 3.45 4.09
CA GLY A 119 -2.17 2.72 5.08
C GLY A 119 -2.59 3.01 6.51
N MET A 120 -2.21 4.09 7.06
CA MET A 120 -2.52 4.77 8.34
C MET A 120 -2.66 3.91 9.63
N GLY A 121 -2.76 2.59 9.56
CA GLY A 121 -2.76 1.69 10.74
C GLY A 121 -4.12 1.46 11.42
N GLY A 122 -5.22 1.99 10.89
CA GLY A 122 -6.59 1.76 11.38
C GLY A 122 -7.45 3.02 11.47
N LEU A 123 -8.75 2.84 11.76
CA LEU A 123 -9.69 3.95 11.90
C LEU A 123 -9.53 4.73 13.21
N ASP A 124 -8.99 4.08 14.25
CA ASP A 124 -8.88 4.65 15.59
C ASP A 124 -7.60 5.43 15.85
N VAL A 125 -6.67 5.43 14.90
CA VAL A 125 -5.40 6.15 15.05
C VAL A 125 -5.59 7.67 14.93
N PRO A 126 -4.77 8.50 15.59
CA PRO A 126 -4.92 9.95 15.63
C PRO A 126 -5.02 10.60 14.24
N LEU A 127 -4.19 10.18 13.29
CA LEU A 127 -4.20 10.73 11.93
C LEU A 127 -5.54 10.47 11.22
N THR A 128 -6.07 9.25 11.27
CA THR A 128 -7.36 8.94 10.63
C THR A 128 -8.49 9.73 11.27
N LYS A 129 -8.52 9.84 12.61
CA LYS A 129 -9.51 10.66 13.32
C LYS A 129 -9.42 12.15 12.94
N LEU A 130 -8.20 12.66 12.78
CA LEU A 130 -7.99 14.03 12.31
C LEU A 130 -8.58 14.23 10.91
N LEU A 131 -8.25 13.34 9.94
CA LEU A 131 -8.74 13.45 8.58
C LEU A 131 -10.27 13.36 8.53
N VAL A 132 -10.89 12.43 9.28
CA VAL A 132 -12.35 12.32 9.37
C VAL A 132 -12.97 13.59 9.96
N ALA A 133 -12.36 14.19 10.99
CA ALA A 133 -12.80 15.48 11.54
C ALA A 133 -12.65 16.64 10.53
N MET A 134 -11.83 16.48 9.51
CA MET A 134 -11.67 17.39 8.36
C MET A 134 -12.53 16.97 7.15
N GLU A 135 -13.60 16.20 7.37
CA GLU A 135 -14.57 15.75 6.37
C GLU A 135 -14.01 14.78 5.30
N TRP A 136 -12.86 14.16 5.55
CA TRP A 136 -12.39 13.10 4.70
C TRP A 136 -13.26 11.84 4.88
N VAL A 137 -13.49 11.12 3.78
CA VAL A 137 -14.17 9.83 3.83
C VAL A 137 -13.13 8.72 3.92
N ALA A 138 -13.17 7.98 5.03
CA ALA A 138 -12.21 6.92 5.33
C ALA A 138 -12.89 5.55 5.41
N PHE A 139 -12.30 4.53 4.79
CA PHE A 139 -12.78 3.16 4.82
C PHE A 139 -11.63 2.14 4.75
N PRO A 140 -11.81 0.94 5.35
CA PRO A 140 -10.79 -0.10 5.32
C PRO A 140 -10.64 -0.70 3.93
N VAL A 141 -9.41 -0.79 3.45
CA VAL A 141 -9.05 -1.57 2.26
C VAL A 141 -8.93 -3.03 2.67
N PRO A 142 -9.67 -3.96 2.05
CA PRO A 142 -9.62 -5.36 2.38
C PRO A 142 -8.21 -5.95 2.35
N PHE A 143 -7.88 -6.72 3.38
CA PHE A 143 -6.66 -7.52 3.46
C PHE A 143 -6.99 -8.97 3.12
N TYR A 144 -6.19 -9.55 2.23
CA TYR A 144 -6.31 -10.93 1.82
C TYR A 144 -5.02 -11.69 2.06
N PHE A 145 -5.15 -12.95 2.45
CA PHE A 145 -4.02 -13.85 2.61
C PHE A 145 -4.34 -15.26 2.13
N ARG A 146 -3.30 -15.99 1.72
CA ARG A 146 -3.39 -17.41 1.37
C ARG A 146 -2.23 -18.14 2.00
N VAL A 147 -2.54 -19.16 2.81
CA VAL A 147 -1.55 -20.02 3.48
C VAL A 147 -1.11 -21.10 2.51
N LEU A 148 0.17 -21.22 2.26
CA LEU A 148 0.77 -22.24 1.39
C LEU A 148 1.46 -23.34 2.21
N SER A 149 2.07 -22.98 3.35
CA SER A 149 2.66 -23.90 4.31
C SER A 149 1.94 -23.81 5.64
N SER A 150 0.99 -24.70 5.88
CA SER A 150 0.18 -24.70 7.12
C SER A 150 1.05 -24.92 8.36
N SER A 151 2.02 -25.82 8.31
CA SER A 151 2.93 -26.07 9.43
C SER A 151 3.71 -24.80 9.79
N HIS A 152 4.39 -24.18 8.83
CA HIS A 152 5.12 -22.94 9.09
C HIS A 152 4.21 -21.80 9.53
N PHE A 153 3.00 -21.70 8.97
CA PHE A 153 2.02 -20.69 9.37
C PHE A 153 1.64 -20.84 10.85
N PHE A 154 1.14 -22.01 11.28
CA PHE A 154 0.71 -22.20 12.67
C PHE A 154 1.87 -22.11 13.66
N GLY A 155 3.08 -22.54 13.27
CA GLY A 155 4.28 -22.45 14.09
C GLY A 155 4.83 -21.05 14.29
N ASN A 156 4.63 -20.12 13.32
CA ASN A 156 5.33 -18.85 13.28
C ASN A 156 4.43 -17.61 13.33
N ILE A 157 3.11 -17.69 13.13
CA ILE A 157 2.20 -16.53 13.10
C ILE A 157 2.16 -15.80 14.44
N THR A 158 3.04 -14.84 14.66
CA THR A 158 3.24 -14.16 15.94
C THR A 158 1.99 -13.41 16.40
N TYR A 159 1.25 -12.81 15.46
CA TYR A 159 0.03 -12.07 15.79
C TYR A 159 -1.03 -12.91 16.48
N LEU A 160 -1.25 -14.16 16.04
CA LEU A 160 -2.21 -15.08 16.66
C LEU A 160 -1.66 -15.75 17.91
N ARG A 161 -0.35 -15.79 18.08
CA ARG A 161 0.32 -16.46 19.22
C ARG A 161 0.58 -15.54 20.43
N LYS A 162 0.19 -14.27 20.35
CA LYS A 162 0.30 -13.33 21.50
C LYS A 162 -0.60 -13.71 22.67
N ASP A 163 -1.78 -14.22 22.38
CA ASP A 163 -2.73 -14.70 23.38
C ASP A 163 -2.37 -16.15 23.77
N PRO A 164 -2.20 -16.48 25.07
CA PRO A 164 -1.83 -17.83 25.52
C PRO A 164 -2.79 -18.92 25.06
N ARG A 165 -4.11 -18.65 25.06
CA ARG A 165 -5.12 -19.62 24.61
C ARG A 165 -5.03 -19.88 23.11
N LYS A 166 -4.88 -18.82 22.33
CA LYS A 166 -4.68 -18.93 20.88
C LYS A 166 -3.36 -19.64 20.55
N ARG A 167 -2.31 -19.38 21.35
CA ARG A 167 -1.02 -20.07 21.19
C ARG A 167 -1.17 -21.58 21.33
N ILE A 168 -1.86 -22.08 22.36
CA ILE A 168 -2.11 -23.52 22.56
C ILE A 168 -2.89 -24.08 21.37
N ALA A 169 -3.91 -23.38 20.88
CA ALA A 169 -4.67 -23.79 19.71
C ALA A 169 -3.79 -23.85 18.45
N MET A 170 -2.91 -22.87 18.24
CA MET A 170 -1.97 -22.85 17.11
C MET A 170 -0.95 -24.01 17.21
N ASP A 171 -0.43 -24.31 18.40
CA ASP A 171 0.47 -25.45 18.63
C ASP A 171 -0.25 -26.78 18.34
N PHE A 172 -1.48 -26.94 18.80
CA PHE A 172 -2.29 -28.12 18.47
C PHE A 172 -2.50 -28.26 16.96
N LEU A 173 -2.89 -27.19 16.25
CA LEU A 173 -3.06 -27.21 14.79
C LEU A 173 -1.76 -27.47 14.04
N HIS A 174 -0.63 -26.99 14.58
CA HIS A 174 0.70 -27.23 14.03
C HIS A 174 1.10 -28.72 14.10
N TYR A 175 0.92 -29.35 15.28
CA TYR A 175 1.40 -30.72 15.52
C TYR A 175 0.40 -31.83 15.11
N SER A 176 -0.92 -31.56 15.13
CA SER A 176 -1.95 -32.55 14.83
C SER A 176 -2.18 -32.80 13.33
N GLY A 177 -1.67 -31.92 12.44
CA GLY A 177 -2.00 -31.96 11.03
C GLY A 177 -3.42 -31.45 10.67
N LEU A 178 -4.30 -31.25 11.66
CA LEU A 178 -5.66 -30.75 11.45
C LEU A 178 -5.64 -29.33 10.87
N GLY A 179 -4.62 -28.56 11.19
CA GLY A 179 -4.40 -27.24 10.60
C GLY A 179 -4.27 -27.29 9.08
N TYR A 180 -3.63 -28.32 8.53
CA TYR A 180 -3.54 -28.51 7.07
C TYR A 180 -4.92 -28.74 6.45
N LEU A 181 -5.72 -29.64 7.04
CA LEU A 181 -7.07 -29.92 6.54
C LEU A 181 -7.96 -28.69 6.64
N GLY A 182 -7.93 -27.96 7.77
CA GLY A 182 -8.70 -26.74 7.97
C GLY A 182 -8.36 -25.66 6.94
N VAL A 183 -7.07 -25.40 6.70
CA VAL A 183 -6.61 -24.45 5.68
C VAL A 183 -7.04 -24.90 4.29
N ARG A 184 -6.88 -26.18 3.96
CA ARG A 184 -7.25 -26.71 2.64
C ARG A 184 -8.75 -26.58 2.38
N VAL A 185 -9.59 -26.89 3.37
CA VAL A 185 -11.05 -26.72 3.26
C VAL A 185 -11.40 -25.22 3.11
N ALA A 186 -10.85 -24.36 3.97
CA ALA A 186 -11.12 -22.92 3.92
C ALA A 186 -10.68 -22.26 2.60
N GLN A 187 -9.63 -22.77 1.97
CA GLN A 187 -9.08 -22.26 0.70
C GLN A 187 -9.57 -23.05 -0.53
N THR A 188 -10.53 -24.00 -0.36
CA THR A 188 -11.06 -24.77 -1.47
C THR A 188 -11.78 -23.86 -2.46
N ARG A 189 -11.45 -24.03 -3.72
CA ARG A 189 -12.10 -23.33 -4.83
C ARG A 189 -13.26 -24.17 -5.34
N LEU A 190 -14.40 -23.54 -5.56
CA LEU A 190 -15.56 -24.19 -6.15
C LEU A 190 -15.32 -24.55 -7.63
N ARG A 191 -14.44 -23.81 -8.32
CA ARG A 191 -14.06 -24.07 -9.71
C ARG A 191 -12.55 -23.90 -9.88
N PRO A 192 -11.84 -24.88 -10.46
CA PRO A 192 -10.43 -24.72 -10.76
C PRO A 192 -10.26 -23.66 -11.87
N ILE A 193 -9.38 -22.70 -11.63
CA ILE A 193 -8.98 -21.73 -12.67
C ILE A 193 -8.03 -22.49 -13.59
N ARG A 194 -8.45 -22.70 -14.84
CA ARG A 194 -7.56 -23.30 -15.86
C ARG A 194 -6.51 -22.26 -16.23
N ASN A 195 -5.28 -22.51 -15.85
CA ASN A 195 -4.15 -21.67 -16.22
C ASN A 195 -3.72 -21.97 -17.65
N ARG A 196 -4.23 -21.19 -18.60
CA ARG A 196 -3.78 -21.15 -20.01
C ARG A 196 -2.94 -19.91 -20.28
N HIS A 197 -2.60 -19.16 -19.23
CA HIS A 197 -1.89 -17.89 -19.37
C HIS A 197 -0.40 -18.09 -19.11
N ARG A 198 0.40 -17.42 -19.90
CA ARG A 198 1.85 -17.37 -19.72
C ARG A 198 2.21 -16.24 -18.79
N ARG A 199 3.16 -16.49 -17.90
CA ARG A 199 3.80 -15.45 -17.10
C ARG A 199 5.28 -15.38 -17.44
N ILE A 200 5.76 -14.18 -17.59
CA ILE A 200 7.17 -13.89 -17.90
C ILE A 200 7.67 -12.92 -16.85
N VAL A 201 8.83 -13.21 -16.26
CA VAL A 201 9.54 -12.24 -15.42
C VAL A 201 10.23 -11.26 -16.35
N VAL A 202 10.02 -9.97 -16.12
CA VAL A 202 10.63 -8.90 -16.93
C VAL A 202 11.49 -7.99 -16.06
N ASP A 203 12.54 -7.44 -16.65
CA ASP A 203 13.45 -6.53 -15.94
C ASP A 203 12.86 -5.11 -15.81
N SER A 204 12.03 -4.71 -16.78
CA SER A 204 11.39 -3.39 -16.82
C SER A 204 10.03 -3.46 -17.52
N PHE A 205 9.23 -2.43 -17.29
CA PHE A 205 7.98 -2.23 -18.02
C PHE A 205 8.27 -1.58 -19.39
N GLY A 206 7.61 -2.05 -20.42
CA GLY A 206 7.74 -1.54 -21.79
C GLY A 206 6.37 -1.15 -22.36
N THR A 207 6.29 -0.95 -23.68
CA THR A 207 5.07 -0.54 -24.41
C THR A 207 3.86 -1.45 -24.17
N TRP A 208 4.08 -2.72 -23.92
CA TRP A 208 3.02 -3.66 -23.54
C TRP A 208 2.27 -3.23 -22.27
N ALA A 209 2.95 -2.58 -21.32
CA ALA A 209 2.32 -2.03 -20.12
C ALA A 209 1.50 -0.78 -20.44
N ASP A 210 1.93 0.02 -21.40
CA ASP A 210 1.17 1.19 -21.88
C ASP A 210 -0.12 0.75 -22.57
N GLU A 211 -0.10 -0.32 -23.35
CA GLU A 211 -1.28 -0.90 -24.00
C GLU A 211 -2.29 -1.42 -22.97
N ILE A 212 -1.82 -2.09 -21.91
CA ILE A 212 -2.67 -2.52 -20.78
C ILE A 212 -3.25 -1.30 -20.07
N TRP A 213 -2.43 -0.27 -19.81
CA TRP A 213 -2.87 0.97 -19.16
C TRP A 213 -4.02 1.63 -19.95
N GLU A 214 -3.85 1.81 -21.25
CA GLU A 214 -4.87 2.45 -22.11
C GLU A 214 -6.20 1.68 -22.12
N LYS A 215 -6.18 0.37 -22.02
CA LYS A 215 -7.39 -0.44 -21.87
C LYS A 215 -8.06 -0.28 -20.49
N CYS A 216 -7.24 -0.23 -19.43
CA CYS A 216 -7.72 -0.32 -18.05
C CYS A 216 -8.17 1.02 -17.48
N ARG A 217 -7.58 2.15 -17.90
CA ARG A 217 -7.82 3.46 -17.28
C ARG A 217 -9.29 3.92 -17.31
N PHE A 218 -10.09 3.39 -18.23
CA PHE A 218 -11.52 3.69 -18.34
C PHE A 218 -12.42 2.71 -17.58
N GLN A 219 -11.88 1.62 -17.07
CA GLN A 219 -12.65 0.56 -16.43
C GLN A 219 -12.72 0.71 -14.90
N TYR A 220 -11.90 1.59 -14.34
CA TYR A 220 -11.89 1.92 -12.92
C TYR A 220 -12.37 3.34 -12.68
N SER A 221 -13.05 3.53 -11.54
CA SER A 221 -13.51 4.87 -11.14
C SER A 221 -12.36 5.78 -10.71
N LEU A 222 -11.32 5.18 -10.13
CA LEU A 222 -10.08 5.83 -9.73
C LEU A 222 -8.96 4.79 -9.81
N VAL A 223 -7.91 5.09 -10.54
CA VAL A 223 -6.70 4.24 -10.65
C VAL A 223 -5.47 5.12 -10.88
N GLY A 224 -4.40 4.87 -10.15
CA GLY A 224 -3.12 5.56 -10.37
C GLY A 224 -2.56 5.28 -11.77
N MET A 225 -1.89 6.26 -12.37
CA MET A 225 -1.24 6.07 -13.67
C MET A 225 -0.22 4.92 -13.59
N ARG A 226 -0.36 3.97 -14.50
CA ARG A 226 0.45 2.74 -14.56
C ARG A 226 0.99 2.47 -15.96
N ASN A 227 1.41 3.55 -16.65
CA ASN A 227 2.19 3.42 -17.87
C ASN A 227 3.64 3.00 -17.57
N SER A 228 4.37 2.56 -18.57
CA SER A 228 5.73 2.04 -18.45
C SER A 228 6.68 3.05 -17.78
N SER A 229 6.58 4.33 -18.09
CA SER A 229 7.43 5.38 -17.53
C SER A 229 7.20 5.55 -16.03
N THR A 230 5.95 5.62 -15.58
CA THR A 230 5.59 5.73 -14.15
C THR A 230 5.98 4.46 -13.38
N LEU A 231 5.68 3.29 -13.94
CA LEU A 231 6.00 2.01 -13.31
C LEU A 231 7.51 1.79 -13.13
N ASN A 232 8.34 2.22 -14.07
CA ASN A 232 9.79 2.11 -13.95
C ASN A 232 10.39 3.09 -12.94
N VAL A 233 9.67 4.15 -12.57
CA VAL A 233 10.02 5.03 -11.43
C VAL A 233 9.67 4.36 -10.11
N PHE A 234 8.46 3.80 -9.98
CA PHE A 234 8.03 3.11 -8.76
C PHE A 234 8.80 1.82 -8.51
N TYR A 235 9.10 1.10 -9.59
CA TYR A 235 9.73 -0.22 -9.58
C TYR A 235 10.99 -0.21 -10.45
N PRO A 236 12.07 0.47 -10.02
CA PRO A 236 13.26 0.60 -10.83
C PRO A 236 13.91 -0.77 -11.11
N PRO A 237 14.47 -1.00 -12.30
CA PRO A 237 15.04 -2.29 -12.69
C PRO A 237 16.10 -2.84 -11.73
N ARG A 238 16.82 -1.96 -11.04
CA ARG A 238 17.88 -2.30 -10.08
C ARG A 238 17.37 -2.81 -8.72
N GLU A 239 16.07 -2.68 -8.44
CA GLU A 239 15.50 -3.15 -7.15
C GLU A 239 15.29 -4.66 -7.21
N SER A 240 16.23 -5.39 -6.63
CA SER A 240 16.28 -6.86 -6.67
C SER A 240 15.16 -7.55 -5.88
N ARG A 241 14.54 -6.86 -4.91
CA ARG A 241 13.41 -7.39 -4.12
C ARG A 241 12.13 -7.43 -4.91
N VAL A 242 12.02 -6.63 -5.96
CA VAL A 242 10.83 -6.48 -6.79
C VAL A 242 10.88 -7.42 -7.97
N VAL A 243 9.90 -8.30 -8.09
CA VAL A 243 9.72 -9.15 -9.26
C VAL A 243 8.51 -8.65 -10.06
N ARG A 244 8.72 -8.39 -11.34
CA ARG A 244 7.72 -7.88 -12.28
C ARG A 244 7.26 -9.03 -13.14
N LEU A 245 5.97 -9.32 -13.10
CA LEU A 245 5.34 -10.39 -13.86
C LEU A 245 4.49 -9.79 -14.97
N ARG A 246 4.81 -10.08 -16.21
CA ARG A 246 3.96 -9.86 -17.38
C ARG A 246 3.09 -11.10 -17.58
N VAL A 247 1.79 -10.92 -17.76
CA VAL A 247 0.82 -12.01 -17.95
C VAL A 247 0.15 -11.87 -19.29
N SER A 248 0.19 -12.96 -20.09
CA SER A 248 -0.31 -12.97 -21.46
C SER A 248 -1.10 -14.24 -21.77
N THR A 249 -1.98 -14.15 -22.74
CA THR A 249 -2.50 -15.28 -23.54
C THR A 249 -1.51 -15.63 -24.63
N ASP A 250 -1.85 -16.58 -25.49
CA ASP A 250 -1.05 -16.83 -26.70
C ASP A 250 -1.13 -15.68 -27.72
N ALA A 251 -2.13 -14.82 -27.63
CA ALA A 251 -2.41 -13.76 -28.59
C ALA A 251 -2.01 -12.34 -28.12
N HIS A 252 -2.16 -12.03 -26.81
CA HIS A 252 -1.93 -10.67 -26.30
C HIS A 252 -1.67 -10.66 -24.79
N ASP A 253 -1.17 -9.52 -24.32
CA ASP A 253 -0.99 -9.25 -22.90
C ASP A 253 -2.31 -8.88 -22.26
N ILE A 254 -2.57 -9.44 -21.08
CA ILE A 254 -3.82 -9.23 -20.34
C ILE A 254 -3.61 -8.43 -19.05
N GLY A 255 -2.40 -8.40 -18.53
CA GLY A 255 -2.12 -7.69 -17.28
C GLY A 255 -0.72 -7.96 -16.77
N TRP A 256 -0.46 -7.46 -15.58
CA TRP A 256 0.81 -7.63 -14.89
C TRP A 256 0.62 -7.60 -13.36
N ALA A 257 1.61 -8.10 -12.65
CA ALA A 257 1.72 -7.97 -11.21
C ALA A 257 3.16 -7.67 -10.78
N VAL A 258 3.29 -6.87 -9.73
CA VAL A 258 4.54 -6.69 -8.99
C VAL A 258 4.42 -7.46 -7.70
N VAL A 259 5.38 -8.36 -7.47
CA VAL A 259 5.41 -9.20 -6.28
C VAL A 259 6.73 -9.06 -5.53
N LEU A 260 6.64 -9.24 -4.21
CA LEU A 260 7.79 -9.36 -3.32
C LEU A 260 7.86 -10.77 -2.74
N ASP A 261 9.07 -11.21 -2.45
CA ASP A 261 9.38 -12.47 -1.78
C ASP A 261 10.37 -12.15 -0.66
N SER A 262 9.88 -12.10 0.56
CA SER A 262 10.63 -11.61 1.70
C SER A 262 10.75 -12.66 2.79
N GLN A 263 11.98 -12.99 3.19
CA GLN A 263 12.23 -13.80 4.38
C GLN A 263 12.11 -12.91 5.63
N MET A 264 11.04 -13.10 6.39
CA MET A 264 10.86 -12.43 7.69
C MET A 264 11.71 -13.10 8.77
N ARG A 265 12.22 -12.28 9.70
CA ARG A 265 12.98 -12.74 10.88
C ARG A 265 12.49 -11.98 12.09
N GLY A 266 11.90 -12.70 13.07
CA GLY A 266 11.36 -12.10 14.28
C GLY A 266 10.27 -11.03 14.03
N HIS A 267 9.60 -11.09 12.87
CA HIS A 267 8.63 -10.07 12.49
C HIS A 267 7.42 -10.08 13.41
N ARG A 268 6.94 -8.90 13.82
CA ARG A 268 5.85 -8.72 14.80
C ARG A 268 4.53 -9.42 14.45
N GLN A 269 4.29 -9.69 13.15
CA GLN A 269 3.09 -10.37 12.66
C GLN A 269 3.41 -11.77 12.13
N PHE A 270 4.45 -11.91 11.31
CA PHE A 270 4.77 -13.11 10.53
C PHE A 270 5.88 -13.98 11.14
N GLY A 271 6.51 -13.55 12.26
CA GLY A 271 7.60 -14.31 12.86
C GLY A 271 8.76 -14.55 11.89
N ASN A 272 9.06 -15.82 11.62
CA ASN A 272 10.17 -16.25 10.75
C ASN A 272 9.69 -16.81 9.40
N MET A 273 8.49 -16.48 8.96
CA MET A 273 7.93 -16.98 7.71
C MET A 273 8.54 -16.30 6.48
N ARG A 274 8.55 -17.02 5.36
CA ARG A 274 8.79 -16.46 4.03
C ARG A 274 7.47 -15.96 3.45
N VAL A 275 7.36 -14.66 3.28
CA VAL A 275 6.11 -13.97 2.91
C VAL A 275 6.18 -13.52 1.46
N GLY A 276 5.23 -13.97 0.64
CA GLY A 276 4.98 -13.45 -0.69
C GLY A 276 3.93 -12.33 -0.62
N SER A 277 4.16 -11.20 -1.30
CA SER A 277 3.20 -10.12 -1.39
C SER A 277 2.90 -9.76 -2.84
N ILE A 278 1.62 -9.64 -3.19
CA ILE A 278 1.20 -8.95 -4.42
C ILE A 278 1.06 -7.48 -4.04
N VAL A 279 2.02 -6.68 -4.48
CA VAL A 279 2.16 -5.27 -4.09
C VAL A 279 1.33 -4.37 -4.99
N ASP A 280 1.44 -4.60 -6.29
CA ASP A 280 0.74 -3.84 -7.32
C ASP A 280 0.37 -4.75 -8.48
N CYS A 281 -0.68 -4.40 -9.21
CA CYS A 281 -1.15 -5.16 -10.36
C CYS A 281 -2.11 -4.31 -11.20
N LEU A 282 -2.22 -4.65 -12.48
CA LEU A 282 -3.22 -4.07 -13.36
C LEU A 282 -3.65 -5.08 -14.42
N ALA A 283 -4.93 -5.15 -14.66
CA ALA A 283 -5.59 -5.84 -15.75
C ALA A 283 -7.00 -5.28 -15.92
N ALA A 284 -7.68 -5.65 -17.00
CA ALA A 284 -9.12 -5.49 -17.08
C ALA A 284 -9.81 -6.30 -15.95
N PRO A 285 -10.95 -5.86 -15.40
CA PRO A 285 -11.65 -6.55 -14.31
C PRO A 285 -11.87 -8.05 -14.56
N GLU A 286 -12.23 -8.44 -15.77
CA GLU A 286 -12.43 -9.82 -16.19
C GLU A 286 -11.13 -10.66 -16.18
N ASP A 287 -9.97 -10.04 -16.39
CA ASP A 287 -8.68 -10.69 -16.45
C ASP A 287 -7.96 -10.71 -15.08
N ALA A 288 -8.45 -9.97 -14.09
CA ALA A 288 -7.84 -9.88 -12.76
C ALA A 288 -7.63 -11.26 -12.11
N VAL A 289 -8.58 -12.19 -12.30
CA VAL A 289 -8.50 -13.55 -11.76
C VAL A 289 -7.30 -14.33 -12.30
N HIS A 290 -6.93 -14.11 -13.55
CA HIS A 290 -5.81 -14.77 -14.21
C HIS A 290 -4.47 -14.18 -13.78
N VAL A 291 -4.41 -12.86 -13.61
CA VAL A 291 -3.20 -12.18 -13.09
C VAL A 291 -2.93 -12.62 -11.65
N VAL A 292 -3.95 -12.67 -10.79
CA VAL A 292 -3.82 -13.18 -9.42
C VAL A 292 -3.37 -14.64 -9.42
N ASN A 293 -3.91 -15.49 -10.31
CA ASN A 293 -3.51 -16.89 -10.42
C ASN A 293 -2.02 -17.03 -10.79
N CYS A 294 -1.57 -16.30 -11.82
CA CYS A 294 -0.18 -16.31 -12.27
C CYS A 294 0.79 -15.83 -11.17
N ALA A 295 0.46 -14.75 -10.46
CA ALA A 295 1.25 -14.25 -9.34
C ALA A 295 1.30 -15.25 -8.17
N THR A 296 0.17 -15.87 -7.87
CA THR A 296 0.05 -16.90 -6.83
C THR A 296 0.94 -18.11 -7.13
N GLU A 297 0.85 -18.67 -8.34
CA GLU A 297 1.65 -19.81 -8.75
C GLU A 297 3.15 -19.50 -8.77
N PHE A 298 3.52 -18.29 -9.23
CA PHE A 298 4.90 -17.85 -9.21
C PHE A 298 5.48 -17.86 -7.80
N LEU A 299 4.80 -17.22 -6.85
CA LEU A 299 5.23 -17.15 -5.45
C LEU A 299 5.21 -18.54 -4.77
N GLN A 300 4.22 -19.37 -5.10
CA GLN A 300 4.17 -20.75 -4.62
C GLN A 300 5.38 -21.57 -5.09
N GLN A 301 5.80 -21.43 -6.34
CA GLN A 301 6.99 -22.10 -6.88
C GLN A 301 8.29 -21.63 -6.22
N ARG A 302 8.31 -20.41 -5.67
CA ARG A 302 9.43 -19.89 -4.89
C ARG A 302 9.45 -20.38 -3.45
N GLY A 303 8.45 -21.15 -3.01
CA GLY A 303 8.39 -21.75 -1.69
C GLY A 303 8.05 -20.78 -0.57
N VAL A 304 7.23 -19.73 -0.83
CA VAL A 304 6.76 -18.86 0.23
C VAL A 304 5.74 -19.56 1.12
N ASP A 305 5.68 -19.23 2.41
CA ASP A 305 4.79 -19.85 3.39
C ASP A 305 3.39 -19.28 3.36
N ILE A 306 3.28 -17.98 3.08
CA ILE A 306 2.03 -17.22 3.06
C ILE A 306 2.09 -16.13 1.98
N LEU A 307 0.95 -15.91 1.34
CA LEU A 307 0.74 -14.80 0.42
C LEU A 307 -0.15 -13.74 1.06
N VAL A 308 0.16 -12.47 0.84
CA VAL A 308 -0.60 -11.33 1.38
C VAL A 308 -0.79 -10.24 0.33
N THR A 309 -1.91 -9.53 0.42
CA THR A 309 -2.20 -8.35 -0.40
C THR A 309 -3.30 -7.51 0.20
N ASN A 310 -3.38 -6.23 -0.18
CA ASN A 310 -4.51 -5.35 0.08
C ASN A 310 -5.06 -4.84 -1.25
N GLN A 311 -6.37 -4.88 -1.42
CA GLN A 311 -7.05 -4.44 -2.65
C GLN A 311 -8.35 -3.71 -2.32
N ALA A 312 -8.55 -2.52 -2.90
CA ALA A 312 -9.77 -1.75 -2.71
C ALA A 312 -10.87 -2.16 -3.69
N SER A 313 -10.52 -2.49 -4.94
CA SER A 313 -11.49 -2.86 -5.98
C SER A 313 -12.19 -4.18 -5.68
N SER A 314 -13.52 -4.20 -5.83
CA SER A 314 -14.34 -5.40 -5.67
C SER A 314 -13.97 -6.50 -6.66
N ASP A 315 -13.58 -6.14 -7.88
CA ASP A 315 -13.21 -7.08 -8.93
C ASP A 315 -11.95 -7.85 -8.55
N TRP A 316 -10.94 -7.13 -8.06
CA TRP A 316 -9.70 -7.75 -7.54
C TRP A 316 -9.94 -8.54 -6.25
N CYS A 317 -10.84 -8.08 -5.37
CA CYS A 317 -11.26 -8.84 -4.20
C CYS A 317 -11.94 -10.15 -4.60
N GLY A 318 -12.82 -10.13 -5.62
CA GLY A 318 -13.43 -11.31 -6.20
C GLY A 318 -12.41 -12.26 -6.83
N ALA A 319 -11.44 -11.70 -7.57
CA ALA A 319 -10.33 -12.45 -8.16
C ALA A 319 -9.46 -13.17 -7.11
N LEU A 320 -9.16 -12.50 -5.99
CA LEU A 320 -8.44 -13.10 -4.87
C LEU A 320 -9.24 -14.23 -4.22
N ALA A 321 -10.52 -14.01 -3.93
CA ALA A 321 -11.40 -15.05 -3.36
C ALA A 321 -11.49 -16.28 -4.29
N ALA A 322 -11.66 -16.07 -5.60
CA ALA A 322 -11.65 -17.12 -6.61
C ALA A 322 -10.31 -17.88 -6.64
N ASN A 323 -9.21 -17.24 -6.26
CA ASN A 323 -7.89 -17.85 -6.13
C ASN A 323 -7.62 -18.47 -4.74
N GLY A 324 -8.66 -18.63 -3.88
CA GLY A 324 -8.56 -19.25 -2.57
C GLY A 324 -7.86 -18.40 -1.52
N TYR A 325 -7.83 -17.08 -1.69
CA TYR A 325 -7.42 -16.16 -0.63
C TYR A 325 -8.56 -16.00 0.38
N LEU A 326 -8.20 -15.88 1.64
CA LEU A 326 -9.10 -15.60 2.75
C LEU A 326 -9.03 -14.11 3.10
N LYS A 327 -10.17 -13.52 3.41
CA LYS A 327 -10.23 -12.14 3.91
C LYS A 327 -9.87 -12.12 5.39
N GLY A 328 -8.91 -11.29 5.77
CA GLY A 328 -8.48 -11.06 7.14
C GLY A 328 -8.88 -9.70 7.67
N PRO A 329 -8.64 -9.44 8.97
CA PRO A 329 -8.79 -8.11 9.54
C PRO A 329 -7.81 -7.15 8.87
N SER A 330 -8.28 -5.94 8.53
CA SER A 330 -7.46 -4.92 7.88
C SER A 330 -7.35 -3.68 8.75
N ASN A 331 -6.14 -3.20 8.91
CA ASN A 331 -5.83 -1.87 9.44
C ASN A 331 -5.32 -0.92 8.34
N PHE A 332 -5.41 -1.34 7.08
CA PHE A 332 -5.03 -0.57 5.92
C PHE A 332 -6.22 0.29 5.48
N ILE A 333 -6.14 1.60 5.68
CA ILE A 333 -7.24 2.54 5.49
C ILE A 333 -6.98 3.38 4.26
N LEU A 334 -7.98 3.55 3.41
CA LEU A 334 -8.03 4.55 2.36
C LEU A 334 -8.89 5.71 2.84
N ALA A 335 -8.34 6.92 2.86
CA ALA A 335 -9.07 8.14 3.08
C ALA A 335 -8.97 9.05 1.87
N LEU A 336 -10.09 9.62 1.46
CA LEU A 336 -10.22 10.52 0.31
C LEU A 336 -10.56 11.93 0.79
N SER A 337 -9.89 12.95 0.27
CA SER A 337 -10.18 14.35 0.59
C SER A 337 -11.58 14.77 0.13
N PRO A 338 -12.21 15.79 0.75
CA PRO A 338 -13.55 16.25 0.39
C PRO A 338 -13.70 16.54 -1.11
N GLN A 339 -12.72 17.21 -1.72
CA GLN A 339 -12.72 17.51 -3.13
C GLN A 339 -12.65 16.25 -4.01
N LEU A 340 -11.83 15.28 -3.63
CA LEU A 340 -11.74 14.00 -4.37
C LEU A 340 -13.04 13.21 -4.26
N VAL A 341 -13.65 13.18 -3.06
CA VAL A 341 -14.98 12.59 -2.85
C VAL A 341 -16.03 13.27 -3.74
N HIS A 342 -16.02 14.61 -3.80
CA HIS A 342 -16.95 15.34 -4.65
C HIS A 342 -16.85 14.95 -6.13
N ARG A 343 -15.64 14.73 -6.64
CA ARG A 343 -15.38 14.25 -8.02
C ARG A 343 -15.84 12.81 -8.25
N LEU A 344 -16.00 12.01 -7.18
CA LEU A 344 -16.43 10.60 -7.20
C LEU A 344 -17.92 10.42 -6.79
N LEU A 345 -18.70 11.49 -6.71
CA LEU A 345 -20.13 11.36 -6.38
C LEU A 345 -20.94 10.73 -7.51
N PRO A 346 -21.94 9.89 -7.20
CA PRO A 346 -22.25 9.35 -5.87
C PRO A 346 -21.27 8.24 -5.47
N LEU A 347 -20.51 8.45 -4.41
CA LEU A 347 -19.39 7.59 -4.01
C LEU A 347 -19.76 6.11 -3.88
N LYS A 348 -20.98 5.79 -3.42
CA LYS A 348 -21.49 4.40 -3.31
C LYS A 348 -21.45 3.62 -4.63
N HIS A 349 -21.53 4.30 -5.78
CA HIS A 349 -21.49 3.66 -7.09
C HIS A 349 -20.05 3.48 -7.61
N HIS A 350 -19.14 4.29 -7.11
CA HIS A 350 -17.77 4.33 -7.59
C HIS A 350 -16.77 3.62 -6.66
N ALA A 351 -17.07 3.54 -5.36
CA ALA A 351 -16.17 2.99 -4.36
C ALA A 351 -15.72 1.54 -4.66
N ALA A 352 -16.64 0.71 -5.19
CA ALA A 352 -16.35 -0.67 -5.56
C ALA A 352 -15.33 -0.81 -6.72
N HIS A 353 -15.20 0.22 -7.54
CA HIS A 353 -14.32 0.28 -8.71
C HIS A 353 -13.09 1.17 -8.50
N ILE A 354 -12.81 1.58 -7.27
CA ILE A 354 -11.55 2.25 -6.92
C ILE A 354 -10.44 1.20 -6.92
N HIS A 355 -9.49 1.32 -7.83
CA HIS A 355 -8.34 0.43 -7.88
C HIS A 355 -7.16 1.05 -7.14
N MET A 356 -7.04 0.68 -5.88
CA MET A 356 -5.96 1.06 -4.98
C MET A 356 -5.44 -0.20 -4.28
N ASN A 357 -4.15 -0.30 -4.17
CA ASN A 357 -3.46 -1.43 -3.56
C ASN A 357 -2.24 -0.96 -2.75
N ARG A 358 -1.38 -1.87 -2.33
CA ARG A 358 -0.20 -1.52 -1.52
C ARG A 358 0.77 -0.61 -2.25
N GLY A 359 0.88 -0.73 -3.57
CA GLY A 359 1.75 0.08 -4.41
C GLY A 359 1.40 1.57 -4.44
N ASP A 360 0.15 1.90 -4.11
CA ASP A 360 -0.33 3.29 -4.04
C ASP A 360 -0.09 3.95 -2.66
N GLY A 361 0.44 3.21 -1.67
CA GLY A 361 0.64 3.69 -0.29
C GLY A 361 2.03 4.25 -0.01
N ASP A 362 2.56 3.91 1.18
CA ASP A 362 3.83 4.45 1.73
C ASP A 362 5.09 4.07 0.95
N GLY A 363 4.91 3.58 -0.23
CA GLY A 363 5.96 3.12 -1.14
C GLY A 363 5.84 1.63 -1.43
N PRO A 364 6.21 1.24 -2.65
CA PRO A 364 5.96 -0.09 -3.19
C PRO A 364 6.77 -1.20 -2.53
N ILE A 365 7.75 -0.89 -1.70
CA ILE A 365 8.79 -1.83 -1.24
C ILE A 365 8.64 -2.15 0.27
N HIS A 366 7.68 -1.59 0.97
CA HIS A 366 7.47 -1.84 2.39
C HIS A 366 6.47 -2.98 2.61
N LEU A 367 6.98 -4.07 3.18
CA LEU A 367 6.22 -5.14 3.81
C LEU A 367 6.35 -5.02 5.31
#